data_8db90be8c7c750d3ea7d3065504d647f
#
_entry.id   8db90be8c7c750d3ea7d3065504d647f
#
_cell.length_a   1.000
_cell.length_b   1.000
_cell.length_c   1.000
_cell.angle_alpha   90.00
_cell.angle_beta   90.00
_cell.angle_gamma   90.00
#
_symmetry.space_group_name_H-M   'P 1'
#
loop_
_entity.id
_entity.type
_entity.pdbx_description
1 polymer ?
#
loop_
_entity_poly.entity_id
_entity_poly.type
_entity_poly.pdbx_seq_one_letter_code
_entity_poly.pdbx_strand_id
1 'polypeptide(L)'
;MAKREMMLLFGSFNPVHRGHTALAEYAIERGLCDEVAMIVSPQNPFKQNMALASEMDRYSMVELACKATRYPERIHASVVEFLLEKPSYTINTLRYLEENNGHQMRFSILMGSDLINTLPEWREAEAIIAGYDIYVYPRPDEELRYSTQRTTFLADAPQCDFSSTEVRHRLESGDDVSRMLDGEVIKYIRERGLWSIEGKIERLTALIEQGATAEHHIERGKCYYRLNEWGRAINDFRRAEALDAECVEAVQWRKMSEEILEYRYKDIYNP
;
A
#
# COMPACT_ATOMS: atom_id res chain seq x y z
N MET A 1 0.60 39.40 0.65
CA MET A 1 -0.29 38.38 1.25
C MET A 1 0.60 37.31 1.87
N ALA A 2 0.21 36.72 2.99
CA ALA A 2 0.93 35.56 3.52
C ALA A 2 0.85 34.43 2.50
N LYS A 3 1.93 33.62 2.37
CA LYS A 3 1.90 32.42 1.53
C LYS A 3 0.99 31.38 2.18
N ARG A 4 0.30 30.58 1.35
CA ARG A 4 -0.48 29.43 1.83
C ARG A 4 0.47 28.30 2.22
N GLU A 5 0.12 27.56 3.26
CA GLU A 5 0.90 26.40 3.74
C GLU A 5 0.40 25.12 3.07
N MET A 6 1.25 24.45 2.30
CA MET A 6 0.95 23.14 1.70
C MET A 6 1.83 22.06 2.32
N MET A 7 1.21 21.07 2.91
CA MET A 7 1.89 19.90 3.47
C MET A 7 1.98 18.78 2.45
N LEU A 8 3.16 18.20 2.30
CA LEU A 8 3.45 17.15 1.33
C LEU A 8 3.52 15.80 2.04
N LEU A 9 2.65 14.87 1.67
CA LEU A 9 2.66 13.48 2.13
C LEU A 9 3.10 12.58 0.98
N PHE A 10 4.34 12.13 1.03
CA PHE A 10 4.93 11.25 0.01
C PHE A 10 4.58 9.78 0.25
N GLY A 11 4.26 9.06 -0.81
CA GLY A 11 3.99 7.63 -0.70
C GLY A 11 3.86 6.92 -2.03
N SER A 12 4.16 5.61 -2.04
CA SER A 12 3.83 4.76 -3.18
C SER A 12 2.33 4.49 -3.30
N PHE A 13 1.57 4.58 -2.20
CA PHE A 13 0.11 4.38 -2.14
C PHE A 13 -0.35 3.15 -2.92
N ASN A 14 0.14 1.98 -2.52
CA ASN A 14 -0.06 0.71 -3.23
C ASN A 14 -0.82 -0.35 -2.40
N PRO A 15 -2.15 -0.14 -2.14
CA PRO A 15 -2.96 1.06 -2.42
C PRO A 15 -2.86 2.14 -1.34
N VAL A 16 -3.46 3.31 -1.62
CA VAL A 16 -3.83 4.27 -0.58
C VAL A 16 -4.85 3.63 0.36
N HIS A 17 -4.82 3.98 1.65
CA HIS A 17 -5.74 3.47 2.65
C HIS A 17 -6.16 4.56 3.64
N ARG A 18 -7.17 4.27 4.46
CA ARG A 18 -7.76 5.23 5.42
C ARG A 18 -6.73 5.83 6.40
N GLY A 19 -5.66 5.12 6.73
CA GLY A 19 -4.58 5.68 7.55
C GLY A 19 -3.88 6.87 6.88
N HIS A 20 -3.71 6.84 5.54
CA HIS A 20 -3.11 7.97 4.82
C HIS A 20 -4.05 9.18 4.78
N THR A 21 -5.33 8.97 4.49
CA THR A 21 -6.31 10.06 4.45
C THR A 21 -6.59 10.64 5.83
N ALA A 22 -6.61 9.83 6.87
CA ALA A 22 -6.75 10.28 8.25
C ALA A 22 -5.60 11.20 8.69
N LEU A 23 -4.36 10.92 8.28
CA LEU A 23 -3.22 11.81 8.53
C LEU A 23 -3.36 13.13 7.80
N ALA A 24 -3.83 13.13 6.54
CA ALA A 24 -4.08 14.35 5.79
C ALA A 24 -5.20 15.19 6.41
N GLU A 25 -6.30 14.58 6.82
CA GLU A 25 -7.39 15.24 7.53
C GLU A 25 -6.94 15.82 8.87
N TYR A 26 -6.18 15.04 9.64
CA TYR A 26 -5.61 15.49 10.92
C TYR A 26 -4.76 16.76 10.76
N ALA A 27 -3.89 16.80 9.73
CA ALA A 27 -3.07 17.99 9.48
C ALA A 27 -3.91 19.25 9.25
N ILE A 28 -5.00 19.13 8.49
CA ILE A 28 -5.96 20.21 8.25
C ILE A 28 -6.68 20.61 9.54
N GLU A 29 -7.19 19.65 10.30
CA GLU A 29 -7.96 19.91 11.54
C GLU A 29 -7.14 20.56 12.63
N ARG A 30 -5.86 20.20 12.71
CA ARG A 30 -4.93 20.80 13.67
C ARG A 30 -4.41 22.17 13.21
N GLY A 31 -4.80 22.64 12.02
CA GLY A 31 -4.33 23.91 11.48
C GLY A 31 -2.83 23.92 11.17
N LEU A 32 -2.24 22.76 10.88
CA LEU A 32 -0.81 22.63 10.55
C LEU A 32 -0.51 23.12 9.13
N CYS A 33 -1.52 23.11 8.26
CA CYS A 33 -1.43 23.56 6.88
C CYS A 33 -2.79 24.02 6.35
N ASP A 34 -2.78 24.73 5.22
CA ASP A 34 -4.00 25.10 4.49
C ASP A 34 -4.47 23.96 3.58
N GLU A 35 -3.52 23.24 2.97
CA GLU A 35 -3.76 22.15 2.04
C GLU A 35 -2.78 20.99 2.27
N VAL A 36 -3.18 19.79 1.85
CA VAL A 36 -2.31 18.61 1.81
C VAL A 36 -2.24 18.08 0.38
N ALA A 37 -1.01 17.90 -0.13
CA ALA A 37 -0.76 17.20 -1.38
C ALA A 37 -0.22 15.79 -1.09
N MET A 38 -0.98 14.77 -1.49
CA MET A 38 -0.56 13.38 -1.45
C MET A 38 0.26 13.07 -2.72
N ILE A 39 1.58 13.07 -2.60
CA ILE A 39 2.51 12.92 -3.71
C ILE A 39 2.70 11.43 -4.03
N VAL A 40 2.19 11.01 -5.19
CA VAL A 40 2.31 9.62 -5.64
C VAL A 40 3.70 9.38 -6.21
N SER A 41 4.54 8.63 -5.51
CA SER A 41 5.90 8.31 -5.96
C SER A 41 5.86 7.20 -7.02
N PRO A 42 6.36 7.45 -8.25
CA PRO A 42 6.38 6.44 -9.31
C PRO A 42 7.30 5.27 -8.96
N GLN A 43 8.51 5.57 -8.49
CA GLN A 43 9.51 4.59 -8.10
C GLN A 43 10.32 5.12 -6.90
N ASN A 44 10.01 4.60 -5.71
CA ASN A 44 10.81 4.91 -4.52
C ASN A 44 12.15 4.17 -4.60
N PRO A 45 13.31 4.85 -4.47
CA PRO A 45 14.63 4.23 -4.49
C PRO A 45 14.80 3.06 -3.50
N PHE A 46 14.12 3.13 -2.36
CA PHE A 46 14.15 2.11 -1.30
C PHE A 46 13.19 0.93 -1.53
N LYS A 47 12.37 0.94 -2.60
CA LYS A 47 11.35 -0.09 -2.89
C LYS A 47 11.44 -0.67 -4.31
N GLN A 48 12.63 -0.79 -4.87
CA GLN A 48 12.85 -1.19 -6.27
C GLN A 48 12.34 -2.59 -6.63
N ASN A 49 12.18 -3.49 -5.66
CA ASN A 49 11.78 -4.89 -5.88
C ASN A 49 10.30 -5.18 -5.58
N MET A 50 9.47 -4.16 -5.33
CA MET A 50 8.04 -4.39 -5.07
C MET A 50 7.24 -4.37 -6.36
N ALA A 51 6.37 -5.38 -6.55
CA ALA A 51 5.33 -5.34 -7.58
C ALA A 51 4.30 -4.25 -7.25
N LEU A 52 4.50 -3.06 -7.81
CA LEU A 52 3.56 -1.95 -7.68
C LEU A 52 2.46 -2.05 -8.75
N ALA A 53 1.24 -1.66 -8.39
CA ALA A 53 0.24 -1.32 -9.39
C ALA A 53 0.74 -0.17 -10.30
N SER A 54 0.18 -0.02 -11.49
CA SER A 54 0.61 1.04 -12.40
C SER A 54 0.57 2.42 -11.73
N GLU A 55 1.43 3.33 -12.15
CA GLU A 55 1.48 4.71 -11.63
C GLU A 55 0.10 5.37 -11.70
N MET A 56 -0.61 5.15 -12.83
CA MET A 56 -1.95 5.70 -13.04
C MET A 56 -3.01 5.05 -12.16
N ASP A 57 -2.94 3.74 -11.92
CA ASP A 57 -3.88 3.08 -11.00
C ASP A 57 -3.69 3.62 -9.58
N ARG A 58 -2.44 3.80 -9.13
CA ARG A 58 -2.14 4.34 -7.81
C ARG A 58 -2.60 5.79 -7.66
N TYR A 59 -2.36 6.62 -8.68
CA TYR A 59 -2.87 7.99 -8.71
C TYR A 59 -4.39 8.03 -8.66
N SER A 60 -5.08 7.26 -9.50
CA SER A 60 -6.55 7.20 -9.53
C SER A 60 -7.13 6.79 -8.17
N MET A 61 -6.52 5.82 -7.50
CA MET A 61 -6.95 5.43 -6.15
C MET A 61 -6.74 6.56 -5.13
N VAL A 62 -5.62 7.29 -5.20
CA VAL A 62 -5.38 8.44 -4.30
C VAL A 62 -6.37 9.56 -4.59
N GLU A 63 -6.66 9.85 -5.86
CA GLU A 63 -7.65 10.86 -6.24
C GLU A 63 -9.05 10.53 -5.71
N LEU A 64 -9.48 9.26 -5.83
CA LEU A 64 -10.75 8.79 -5.26
C LEU A 64 -10.77 8.91 -3.74
N ALA A 65 -9.69 8.52 -3.08
CA ALA A 65 -9.58 8.62 -1.63
C ALA A 65 -9.60 10.07 -1.14
N CYS A 66 -8.93 11.00 -1.85
CA CYS A 66 -8.98 12.44 -1.53
C CYS A 66 -10.40 13.00 -1.63
N LYS A 67 -11.14 12.63 -2.69
CA LYS A 67 -12.54 13.04 -2.88
C LYS A 67 -13.48 12.52 -1.78
N ALA A 68 -13.15 11.42 -1.14
CA ALA A 68 -13.93 10.82 -0.06
C ALA A 68 -13.59 11.37 1.33
N THR A 69 -12.56 12.23 1.46
CA THR A 69 -12.20 12.87 2.73
C THR A 69 -13.23 13.92 3.14
N ARG A 70 -13.17 14.35 4.40
CA ARG A 70 -13.97 15.49 4.90
C ARG A 70 -13.58 16.85 4.32
N TYR A 71 -12.41 16.93 3.67
CA TYR A 71 -11.83 18.15 3.11
C TYR A 71 -11.40 17.97 1.65
N PRO A 72 -12.31 17.57 0.74
CA PRO A 72 -11.94 17.23 -0.65
C PRO A 72 -11.36 18.41 -1.44
N GLU A 73 -11.67 19.67 -1.01
CA GLU A 73 -11.15 20.90 -1.63
C GLU A 73 -9.78 21.31 -1.09
N ARG A 74 -9.25 20.59 -0.10
CA ARG A 74 -7.99 20.90 0.58
C ARG A 74 -7.00 19.74 0.59
N ILE A 75 -7.43 18.54 0.20
CA ILE A 75 -6.59 17.34 0.13
C ILE A 75 -6.59 16.85 -1.31
N HIS A 76 -5.40 16.85 -1.92
CA HIS A 76 -5.25 16.61 -3.37
C HIS A 76 -4.27 15.48 -3.66
N ALA A 77 -4.58 14.69 -4.69
CA ALA A 77 -3.61 13.77 -5.29
C ALA A 77 -2.66 14.54 -6.22
N SER A 78 -1.37 14.24 -6.18
CA SER A 78 -0.37 14.90 -7.03
C SER A 78 0.48 13.89 -7.78
N VAL A 79 0.66 14.16 -9.08
CA VAL A 79 1.51 13.40 -10.01
C VAL A 79 2.85 14.10 -10.28
N VAL A 80 3.22 15.07 -9.47
CA VAL A 80 4.42 15.89 -9.74
C VAL A 80 5.67 15.05 -9.97
N GLU A 81 5.85 13.95 -9.24
CA GLU A 81 7.00 13.06 -9.43
C GLU A 81 6.96 12.26 -10.74
N PHE A 82 5.80 12.17 -11.43
CA PHE A 82 5.75 11.55 -12.77
C PHE A 82 6.39 12.41 -13.84
N LEU A 83 6.53 13.72 -13.58
CA LEU A 83 7.16 14.69 -14.48
C LEU A 83 8.67 14.78 -14.27
N LEU A 84 9.19 14.19 -13.20
CA LEU A 84 10.61 14.27 -12.82
C LEU A 84 11.37 13.01 -13.24
N GLU A 85 12.71 13.15 -13.30
CA GLU A 85 13.58 12.02 -13.58
C GLU A 85 13.49 10.95 -12.49
N LYS A 86 13.45 9.69 -12.92
CA LYS A 86 13.48 8.52 -12.04
C LYS A 86 14.93 8.08 -11.74
N PRO A 87 15.21 7.61 -10.52
CA PRO A 87 14.29 7.44 -9.38
C PRO A 87 13.93 8.77 -8.73
N SER A 88 12.72 8.82 -8.12
CA SER A 88 12.19 10.03 -7.47
C SER A 88 12.92 10.33 -6.17
N TYR A 89 13.59 11.47 -6.12
CA TYR A 89 14.20 11.98 -4.90
C TYR A 89 13.42 13.17 -4.36
N THR A 90 13.07 13.15 -3.09
CA THR A 90 12.27 14.19 -2.42
C THR A 90 12.80 15.60 -2.66
N ILE A 91 14.12 15.80 -2.62
CA ILE A 91 14.72 17.13 -2.88
C ILE A 91 14.41 17.67 -4.27
N ASN A 92 14.35 16.82 -5.30
CA ASN A 92 14.03 17.24 -6.67
C ASN A 92 12.55 17.71 -6.75
N THR A 93 11.66 16.99 -6.08
CA THR A 93 10.23 17.36 -5.99
C THR A 93 10.05 18.69 -5.28
N LEU A 94 10.73 18.89 -4.16
CA LEU A 94 10.69 20.12 -3.39
C LEU A 94 11.17 21.32 -4.22
N ARG A 95 12.31 21.20 -4.92
CA ARG A 95 12.84 22.26 -5.81
C ARG A 95 11.86 22.57 -6.93
N TYR A 96 11.34 21.55 -7.58
CA TYR A 96 10.35 21.76 -8.65
C TYR A 96 9.13 22.52 -8.16
N LEU A 97 8.61 22.18 -6.98
CA LEU A 97 7.46 22.86 -6.38
C LEU A 97 7.81 24.31 -5.98
N GLU A 98 8.98 24.55 -5.39
CA GLU A 98 9.45 25.90 -5.05
C GLU A 98 9.62 26.79 -6.29
N GLU A 99 10.21 26.27 -7.36
CA GLU A 99 10.40 27.01 -8.62
C GLU A 99 9.08 27.42 -9.27
N ASN A 100 8.08 26.52 -9.21
CA ASN A 100 6.80 26.75 -9.89
C ASN A 100 5.77 27.46 -9.01
N ASN A 101 5.75 27.20 -7.70
CA ASN A 101 4.69 27.66 -6.78
C ASN A 101 5.21 28.39 -5.54
N GLY A 102 6.52 28.43 -5.29
CA GLY A 102 7.10 28.98 -4.07
C GLY A 102 6.81 30.48 -3.84
N HIS A 103 6.36 31.20 -4.85
CA HIS A 103 5.91 32.60 -4.69
C HIS A 103 4.54 32.71 -4.00
N GLN A 104 3.70 31.68 -4.05
CA GLN A 104 2.35 31.63 -3.45
C GLN A 104 2.24 30.66 -2.28
N MET A 105 3.04 29.58 -2.32
CA MET A 105 2.98 28.49 -1.36
C MET A 105 4.25 28.41 -0.52
N ARG A 106 4.11 27.89 0.68
CA ARG A 106 5.18 27.39 1.52
C ARG A 106 4.97 25.89 1.71
N PHE A 107 6.04 25.11 1.59
CA PHE A 107 5.95 23.66 1.65
C PHE A 107 6.49 23.12 2.97
N SER A 108 5.80 22.15 3.53
CA SER A 108 6.25 21.33 4.66
C SER A 108 6.10 19.85 4.32
N ILE A 109 6.73 18.97 5.10
CA ILE A 109 6.73 17.54 4.85
C ILE A 109 6.06 16.83 6.01
N LEU A 110 5.15 15.89 5.70
CA LEU A 110 4.56 14.96 6.67
C LEU A 110 5.13 13.56 6.41
N MET A 111 5.77 12.97 7.43
CA MET A 111 6.38 11.64 7.29
C MET A 111 6.29 10.83 8.59
N GLY A 112 6.45 9.51 8.49
CA GLY A 112 6.48 8.63 9.66
C GLY A 112 7.83 8.64 10.39
N SER A 113 7.82 8.18 11.66
CA SER A 113 9.05 8.02 12.45
C SER A 113 10.07 7.08 11.81
N ASP A 114 9.62 6.12 11.00
CA ASP A 114 10.47 5.25 10.19
C ASP A 114 11.29 6.02 9.15
N LEU A 115 10.67 7.00 8.51
CA LEU A 115 11.31 7.79 7.43
C LEU A 115 12.24 8.88 7.97
N ILE A 116 11.86 9.59 9.02
CA ILE A 116 12.72 10.64 9.61
C ILE A 116 14.02 10.04 10.14
N ASN A 117 13.98 8.80 10.67
CA ASN A 117 15.15 8.10 11.17
C ASN A 117 16.19 7.82 10.07
N THR A 118 15.77 7.72 8.81
CA THR A 118 16.64 7.52 7.64
C THR A 118 16.94 8.80 6.87
N LEU A 119 16.34 9.93 7.26
CA LEU A 119 16.51 11.20 6.55
C LEU A 119 17.97 11.61 6.32
N PRO A 120 18.92 11.40 7.27
CA PRO A 120 20.35 11.73 7.03
C PRO A 120 20.98 10.97 5.86
N GLU A 121 20.41 9.83 5.43
CA GLU A 121 20.89 9.01 4.32
C GLU A 121 20.27 9.44 2.97
N TRP A 122 19.31 10.38 2.99
CA TRP A 122 18.64 10.82 1.79
C TRP A 122 19.53 11.71 0.94
N ARG A 123 19.27 11.72 -0.35
CA ARG A 123 19.97 12.61 -1.27
C ARG A 123 19.79 14.06 -0.85
N GLU A 124 20.90 14.77 -0.65
CA GLU A 124 20.92 16.17 -0.22
C GLU A 124 20.07 16.44 1.04
N ALA A 125 20.15 15.54 2.02
CA ALA A 125 19.42 15.62 3.28
C ALA A 125 19.56 16.98 3.98
N GLU A 126 20.78 17.56 3.96
CA GLU A 126 21.06 18.87 4.58
C GLU A 126 20.18 19.98 3.99
N ALA A 127 19.93 19.96 2.68
CA ALA A 127 19.07 20.94 2.03
C ALA A 127 17.60 20.78 2.45
N ILE A 128 17.13 19.56 2.64
CA ILE A 128 15.79 19.26 3.16
C ILE A 128 15.67 19.74 4.61
N ILE A 129 16.63 19.38 5.46
CA ILE A 129 16.67 19.69 6.89
C ILE A 129 16.70 21.21 7.12
N ALA A 130 17.48 21.93 6.34
CA ALA A 130 17.61 23.38 6.48
C ALA A 130 16.41 24.15 5.88
N GLY A 131 15.81 23.62 4.82
CA GLY A 131 14.82 24.34 4.02
C GLY A 131 13.36 24.18 4.49
N TYR A 132 13.00 23.02 5.06
CA TYR A 132 11.59 22.66 5.24
C TYR A 132 11.22 22.30 6.67
N ASP A 133 10.00 22.65 7.07
CA ASP A 133 9.39 22.15 8.31
C ASP A 133 8.96 20.70 8.11
N ILE A 134 9.29 19.84 9.09
CA ILE A 134 9.05 18.40 9.01
C ILE A 134 8.14 18.00 10.16
N TYR A 135 6.95 17.53 9.82
CA TYR A 135 5.98 16.98 10.75
C TYR A 135 6.10 15.45 10.77
N VAL A 136 6.27 14.87 11.96
CA VAL A 136 6.54 13.46 12.13
C VAL A 136 5.43 12.80 12.93
N TYR A 137 4.73 11.84 12.33
CA TYR A 137 3.75 11.01 13.02
C TYR A 137 4.37 9.69 13.50
N PRO A 138 3.91 9.15 14.65
CA PRO A 138 4.42 7.88 15.15
C PRO A 138 4.04 6.71 14.24
N ARG A 139 4.97 5.77 14.07
CA ARG A 139 4.73 4.47 13.45
C ARG A 139 4.78 3.39 14.52
N PRO A 140 3.90 2.36 14.45
CA PRO A 140 4.01 1.20 15.34
C PRO A 140 5.43 0.62 15.25
N ASP A 141 6.00 0.25 16.41
CA ASP A 141 7.31 -0.39 16.55
C ASP A 141 8.53 0.44 16.10
N GLU A 142 8.35 1.74 15.80
CA GLU A 142 9.43 2.64 15.37
C GLU A 142 9.55 3.87 16.27
N GLU A 143 10.52 3.84 17.17
CA GLU A 143 10.86 4.98 18.00
C GLU A 143 11.48 6.12 17.19
N LEU A 144 11.20 7.36 17.59
CA LEU A 144 11.84 8.54 17.02
C LEU A 144 13.29 8.61 17.50
N ARG A 145 14.25 8.38 16.61
CA ARG A 145 15.71 8.37 16.90
C ARG A 145 16.41 9.60 16.32
N TYR A 146 15.81 10.27 15.38
CA TYR A 146 16.36 11.43 14.71
C TYR A 146 15.34 12.57 14.66
N SER A 147 15.81 13.79 14.91
CA SER A 147 15.04 15.01 14.79
C SER A 147 15.93 16.19 14.44
N THR A 148 15.35 17.25 13.89
CA THR A 148 16.04 18.50 13.55
C THR A 148 15.42 19.65 14.30
N GLN A 149 15.99 20.86 14.20
CA GLN A 149 15.38 22.07 14.80
C GLN A 149 14.02 22.41 14.16
N ARG A 150 13.73 21.90 12.95
CA ARG A 150 12.48 22.11 12.21
C ARG A 150 11.56 20.89 12.25
N THR A 151 11.81 19.95 13.16
CA THR A 151 10.97 18.77 13.35
C THR A 151 9.91 19.02 14.43
N THR A 152 8.66 18.78 14.10
CA THR A 152 7.54 18.74 15.02
C THR A 152 7.00 17.33 15.12
N PHE A 153 7.06 16.71 16.32
CA PHE A 153 6.52 15.37 16.54
C PHE A 153 5.03 15.46 16.90
N LEU A 154 4.21 14.72 16.17
CA LEU A 154 2.76 14.69 16.27
C LEU A 154 2.33 13.46 17.09
N ALA A 155 2.54 13.48 18.39
CA ALA A 155 2.32 12.33 19.28
C ALA A 155 0.87 11.82 19.26
N ASP A 156 -0.10 12.70 19.00
CA ASP A 156 -1.54 12.44 18.96
C ASP A 156 -2.07 12.21 17.53
N ALA A 157 -1.18 12.10 16.52
CA ALA A 157 -1.61 11.81 15.16
C ALA A 157 -2.29 10.42 15.07
N PRO A 158 -3.31 10.29 14.22
CA PRO A 158 -4.03 9.04 14.07
C PRO A 158 -3.09 7.91 13.66
N GLN A 159 -3.16 6.81 14.40
CA GLN A 159 -2.46 5.58 14.06
C GLN A 159 -3.42 4.61 13.41
N CYS A 160 -2.93 3.82 12.48
CA CYS A 160 -3.65 2.68 11.96
C CYS A 160 -2.83 1.41 12.17
N ASP A 161 -3.54 0.33 12.48
CA ASP A 161 -3.01 -0.99 12.79
C ASP A 161 -2.78 -1.87 11.54
N PHE A 162 -2.85 -1.27 10.36
CA PHE A 162 -2.68 -1.95 9.08
C PHE A 162 -1.80 -1.15 8.11
N SER A 163 -1.28 -1.83 7.11
CA SER A 163 -0.43 -1.26 6.05
C SER A 163 -0.99 -1.57 4.67
N SER A 164 -0.47 -0.89 3.64
CA SER A 164 -0.78 -1.24 2.24
C SER A 164 -0.46 -2.70 1.92
N THR A 165 0.53 -3.30 2.56
CA THR A 165 0.87 -4.72 2.40
C THR A 165 -0.24 -5.60 2.96
N GLU A 166 -0.72 -5.33 4.16
CA GLU A 166 -1.85 -6.04 4.75
C GLU A 166 -3.12 -5.91 3.89
N VAL A 167 -3.38 -4.70 3.37
CA VAL A 167 -4.51 -4.48 2.46
C VAL A 167 -4.41 -5.37 1.22
N ARG A 168 -3.22 -5.45 0.58
CA ARG A 168 -3.04 -6.32 -0.60
C ARG A 168 -3.25 -7.79 -0.27
N HIS A 169 -2.71 -8.27 0.85
CA HIS A 169 -2.90 -9.65 1.29
C HIS A 169 -4.38 -9.99 1.49
N ARG A 170 -5.15 -9.11 2.11
CA ARG A 170 -6.60 -9.30 2.30
C ARG A 170 -7.35 -9.29 0.98
N LEU A 171 -7.02 -8.37 0.06
CA LEU A 171 -7.62 -8.34 -1.28
C LEU A 171 -7.34 -9.65 -2.04
N GLU A 172 -6.09 -10.10 -2.08
CA GLU A 172 -5.68 -11.37 -2.70
C GLU A 172 -6.28 -12.60 -2.02
N SER A 173 -6.72 -12.43 -0.80
CA SER A 173 -7.42 -13.45 -0.02
C SER A 173 -8.94 -13.38 -0.15
N GLY A 174 -9.48 -12.34 -0.80
CA GLY A 174 -10.93 -12.11 -0.85
C GLY A 174 -11.53 -11.70 0.50
N ASP A 175 -10.70 -11.28 1.46
CA ASP A 175 -11.15 -10.85 2.78
C ASP A 175 -11.74 -9.43 2.71
N ASP A 176 -12.55 -9.06 3.71
CA ASP A 176 -13.13 -7.73 3.80
C ASP A 176 -12.08 -6.66 4.12
N VAL A 177 -12.04 -5.61 3.29
CA VAL A 177 -11.16 -4.45 3.42
C VAL A 177 -11.91 -3.14 3.65
N SER A 178 -13.21 -3.20 3.92
CA SER A 178 -14.10 -2.01 4.06
C SER A 178 -13.68 -1.06 5.19
N ARG A 179 -13.02 -1.58 6.23
CA ARG A 179 -12.46 -0.78 7.32
C ARG A 179 -11.15 -0.08 6.94
N MET A 180 -10.45 -0.58 5.93
CA MET A 180 -9.11 -0.13 5.52
C MET A 180 -9.16 0.83 4.35
N LEU A 181 -10.09 0.64 3.44
CA LEU A 181 -10.21 1.40 2.20
C LEU A 181 -11.55 2.16 2.14
N ASP A 182 -11.55 3.21 1.32
CA ASP A 182 -12.78 3.86 0.92
C ASP A 182 -13.56 3.02 -0.09
N GLY A 183 -14.89 3.17 -0.12
CA GLY A 183 -15.78 2.39 -0.99
C GLY A 183 -15.49 2.57 -2.48
N GLU A 184 -15.20 3.79 -2.93
CA GLU A 184 -14.88 4.06 -4.33
C GLU A 184 -13.49 3.49 -4.71
N VAL A 185 -12.53 3.47 -3.78
CA VAL A 185 -11.24 2.81 -3.98
C VAL A 185 -11.42 1.29 -4.09
N ILE A 186 -12.25 0.68 -3.23
CA ILE A 186 -12.57 -0.77 -3.31
C ILE A 186 -13.21 -1.09 -4.67
N LYS A 187 -14.16 -0.30 -5.10
CA LYS A 187 -14.83 -0.46 -6.39
C LYS A 187 -13.82 -0.39 -7.55
N TYR A 188 -12.97 0.64 -7.56
CA TYR A 188 -11.91 0.81 -8.56
C TYR A 188 -10.97 -0.42 -8.61
N ILE A 189 -10.50 -0.89 -7.45
CA ILE A 189 -9.63 -2.07 -7.35
C ILE A 189 -10.29 -3.29 -7.99
N ARG A 190 -11.58 -3.53 -7.72
CA ARG A 190 -12.35 -4.64 -8.30
C ARG A 190 -12.52 -4.52 -9.81
N GLU A 191 -12.90 -3.34 -10.29
CA GLU A 191 -13.09 -3.07 -11.72
C GLU A 191 -11.80 -3.24 -12.52
N ARG A 192 -10.65 -2.93 -11.90
CA ARG A 192 -9.32 -3.06 -12.50
C ARG A 192 -8.67 -4.43 -12.28
N GLY A 193 -9.30 -5.32 -11.51
CA GLY A 193 -8.75 -6.64 -11.16
C GLY A 193 -7.44 -6.56 -10.37
N LEU A 194 -7.18 -5.45 -9.64
CA LEU A 194 -5.95 -5.28 -8.88
C LEU A 194 -6.00 -6.17 -7.63
N TRP A 195 -4.90 -6.90 -7.37
CA TRP A 195 -4.75 -7.79 -6.21
C TRP A 195 -5.92 -8.77 -6.05
N SER A 196 -6.46 -9.26 -7.17
CA SER A 196 -7.52 -10.27 -7.17
C SER A 196 -6.94 -11.67 -6.93
N ILE A 197 -7.81 -12.59 -6.49
CA ILE A 197 -7.45 -14.01 -6.33
C ILE A 197 -7.01 -14.61 -7.67
N GLU A 198 -7.70 -14.25 -8.76
CA GLU A 198 -7.39 -14.69 -10.12
C GLU A 198 -6.01 -14.20 -10.55
N GLY A 199 -5.70 -12.92 -10.33
CA GLY A 199 -4.38 -12.36 -10.62
C GLY A 199 -3.27 -12.99 -9.78
N LYS A 200 -3.55 -13.39 -8.53
CA LYS A 200 -2.62 -14.17 -7.70
C LYS A 200 -2.39 -15.55 -8.30
N ILE A 201 -3.44 -16.23 -8.78
CA ILE A 201 -3.34 -17.53 -9.45
C ILE A 201 -2.49 -17.44 -10.71
N GLU A 202 -2.68 -16.40 -11.53
CA GLU A 202 -1.89 -16.19 -12.75
C GLU A 202 -0.40 -16.00 -12.43
N ARG A 203 -0.08 -15.14 -11.46
CA ARG A 203 1.32 -14.94 -11.02
C ARG A 203 1.96 -16.21 -10.48
N LEU A 204 1.26 -16.96 -9.63
CA LEU A 204 1.76 -18.23 -9.09
C LEU A 204 1.92 -19.28 -10.17
N THR A 205 1.04 -19.29 -11.19
CA THR A 205 1.18 -20.19 -12.33
C THR A 205 2.45 -19.88 -13.12
N ALA A 206 2.73 -18.63 -13.42
CA ALA A 206 3.97 -18.23 -14.08
C ALA A 206 5.24 -18.56 -13.27
N LEU A 207 5.19 -18.41 -11.94
CA LEU A 207 6.32 -18.80 -11.06
C LEU A 207 6.53 -20.33 -11.07
N ILE A 208 5.47 -21.12 -11.04
CA ILE A 208 5.54 -22.59 -11.12
C ILE A 208 6.15 -23.05 -12.45
N GLU A 209 5.82 -22.38 -13.56
CA GLU A 209 6.41 -22.68 -14.88
C GLU A 209 7.91 -22.36 -14.94
N GLN A 210 8.38 -21.36 -14.20
CA GLN A 210 9.79 -20.96 -14.12
C GLN A 210 10.60 -21.84 -13.14
N GLY A 211 9.96 -22.35 -12.09
CA GLY A 211 10.59 -23.19 -11.07
C GLY A 211 9.61 -23.49 -9.94
N ALA A 212 8.98 -24.67 -9.99
CA ALA A 212 8.00 -25.08 -9.01
C ALA A 212 8.61 -25.29 -7.62
N THR A 213 7.98 -24.71 -6.58
CA THR A 213 8.25 -25.00 -5.18
C THR A 213 6.98 -25.49 -4.48
N ALA A 214 7.12 -26.19 -3.36
CA ALA A 214 5.97 -26.62 -2.55
C ALA A 214 5.12 -25.39 -2.12
N GLU A 215 5.76 -24.31 -1.72
CA GLU A 215 5.10 -23.06 -1.30
C GLU A 215 4.25 -22.45 -2.43
N HIS A 216 4.76 -22.38 -3.68
CA HIS A 216 4.00 -21.87 -4.81
C HIS A 216 2.72 -22.68 -5.05
N HIS A 217 2.79 -24.01 -4.95
CA HIS A 217 1.63 -24.89 -5.09
C HIS A 217 0.65 -24.73 -3.91
N ILE A 218 1.13 -24.63 -2.67
CA ILE A 218 0.27 -24.40 -1.51
C ILE A 218 -0.51 -23.10 -1.67
N GLU A 219 0.18 -22.01 -1.99
CA GLU A 219 -0.46 -20.70 -2.14
C GLU A 219 -1.48 -20.68 -3.28
N ARG A 220 -1.20 -21.31 -4.43
CA ARG A 220 -2.17 -21.43 -5.52
C ARG A 220 -3.33 -22.35 -5.16
N GLY A 221 -3.06 -23.45 -4.48
CA GLY A 221 -4.07 -24.36 -3.96
C GLY A 221 -5.05 -23.66 -3.00
N LYS A 222 -4.54 -22.80 -2.10
CA LYS A 222 -5.38 -21.95 -1.22
C LYS A 222 -6.26 -21.00 -2.01
N CYS A 223 -5.76 -20.43 -3.11
CA CYS A 223 -6.57 -19.58 -3.98
C CYS A 223 -7.72 -20.38 -4.62
N TYR A 224 -7.42 -21.55 -5.18
CA TYR A 224 -8.46 -22.43 -5.74
C TYR A 224 -9.48 -22.90 -4.70
N TYR A 225 -9.03 -23.19 -3.48
CA TYR A 225 -9.92 -23.54 -2.37
C TYR A 225 -10.94 -22.44 -2.08
N ARG A 226 -10.49 -21.18 -2.02
CA ARG A 226 -11.36 -20.00 -1.81
C ARG A 226 -12.36 -19.77 -2.94
N LEU A 227 -11.97 -20.09 -4.17
CA LEU A 227 -12.86 -20.05 -5.33
C LEU A 227 -13.81 -21.25 -5.40
N ASN A 228 -13.80 -22.13 -4.40
CA ASN A 228 -14.55 -23.40 -4.39
C ASN A 228 -14.16 -24.36 -5.53
N GLU A 229 -12.95 -24.21 -6.08
CA GLU A 229 -12.39 -25.07 -7.11
C GLU A 229 -11.56 -26.21 -6.46
N TRP A 230 -12.21 -26.99 -5.55
CA TRP A 230 -11.52 -27.96 -4.68
C TRP A 230 -10.71 -29.01 -5.44
N GLY A 231 -11.16 -29.42 -6.61
CA GLY A 231 -10.41 -30.37 -7.44
C GLY A 231 -9.05 -29.82 -7.88
N ARG A 232 -8.97 -28.54 -8.26
CA ARG A 232 -7.70 -27.86 -8.57
C ARG A 232 -6.85 -27.66 -7.32
N ALA A 233 -7.48 -27.27 -6.21
CA ALA A 233 -6.81 -27.11 -4.92
C ALA A 233 -6.12 -28.42 -4.48
N ILE A 234 -6.85 -29.54 -4.50
CA ILE A 234 -6.32 -30.89 -4.16
C ILE A 234 -5.12 -31.25 -5.04
N ASN A 235 -5.20 -30.98 -6.34
CA ASN A 235 -4.09 -31.24 -7.25
C ASN A 235 -2.83 -30.46 -6.91
N ASP A 236 -2.97 -29.18 -6.55
CA ASP A 236 -1.84 -28.37 -6.14
C ASP A 236 -1.27 -28.83 -4.78
N PHE A 237 -2.10 -29.14 -3.80
CA PHE A 237 -1.62 -29.67 -2.51
C PHE A 237 -0.87 -31.00 -2.68
N ARG A 238 -1.35 -31.92 -3.54
CA ARG A 238 -0.63 -33.16 -3.87
C ARG A 238 0.72 -32.90 -4.53
N ARG A 239 0.82 -31.88 -5.39
CA ARG A 239 2.11 -31.50 -6.00
C ARG A 239 3.07 -30.91 -4.97
N ALA A 240 2.54 -30.13 -4.02
CA ALA A 240 3.34 -29.61 -2.91
C ALA A 240 3.89 -30.74 -2.04
N GLU A 241 3.06 -31.74 -1.69
CA GLU A 241 3.49 -32.96 -0.95
C GLU A 241 4.54 -33.76 -1.72
N ALA A 242 4.46 -33.82 -3.06
CA ALA A 242 5.46 -34.50 -3.88
C ALA A 242 6.80 -33.76 -3.93
N LEU A 243 6.82 -32.44 -3.78
CA LEU A 243 8.03 -31.62 -3.75
C LEU A 243 8.64 -31.54 -2.35
N ASP A 244 7.81 -31.62 -1.30
CA ASP A 244 8.21 -31.60 0.11
C ASP A 244 7.30 -32.56 0.89
N ALA A 245 7.80 -33.80 1.10
CA ALA A 245 7.07 -34.86 1.79
C ALA A 245 6.82 -34.59 3.28
N GLU A 246 7.54 -33.63 3.89
CA GLU A 246 7.39 -33.25 5.28
C GLU A 246 6.45 -32.03 5.45
N CYS A 247 5.91 -31.52 4.36
CA CYS A 247 5.02 -30.34 4.38
C CYS A 247 3.65 -30.66 4.99
N VAL A 248 3.54 -30.49 6.31
CA VAL A 248 2.31 -30.72 7.09
C VAL A 248 1.16 -29.87 6.59
N GLU A 249 1.44 -28.65 6.18
CA GLU A 249 0.44 -27.69 5.71
C GLU A 249 -0.28 -28.18 4.44
N ALA A 250 0.44 -28.68 3.45
CA ALA A 250 -0.13 -29.23 2.22
C ALA A 250 -1.08 -30.40 2.51
N VAL A 251 -0.66 -31.31 3.41
CA VAL A 251 -1.48 -32.45 3.84
C VAL A 251 -2.78 -32.02 4.52
N GLN A 252 -2.72 -31.00 5.39
CA GLN A 252 -3.90 -30.48 6.08
C GLN A 252 -4.90 -29.85 5.09
N TRP A 253 -4.45 -28.97 4.21
CA TRP A 253 -5.29 -28.34 3.22
C TRP A 253 -5.91 -29.33 2.24
N ARG A 254 -5.14 -30.35 1.82
CA ARG A 254 -5.66 -31.41 0.95
C ARG A 254 -6.81 -32.17 1.62
N LYS A 255 -6.58 -32.65 2.86
CA LYS A 255 -7.62 -33.39 3.62
C LYS A 255 -8.89 -32.58 3.77
N MET A 256 -8.76 -31.32 4.17
CA MET A 256 -9.92 -30.42 4.33
C MET A 256 -10.68 -30.21 3.00
N SER A 257 -9.95 -30.10 1.88
CA SER A 257 -10.55 -29.99 0.54
C SER A 257 -11.26 -31.28 0.10
N GLU A 258 -10.67 -32.44 0.39
CA GLU A 258 -11.24 -33.76 0.10
C GLU A 258 -12.52 -34.01 0.93
N GLU A 259 -12.56 -33.67 2.22
CA GLU A 259 -13.73 -33.77 3.09
C GLU A 259 -14.92 -32.95 2.57
N ILE A 260 -14.67 -31.70 2.14
CA ILE A 260 -15.71 -30.85 1.55
C ILE A 260 -16.25 -31.47 0.26
N LEU A 261 -15.36 -31.97 -0.59
CA LEU A 261 -15.73 -32.58 -1.86
C LEU A 261 -16.59 -33.84 -1.63
N GLU A 262 -16.18 -34.70 -0.69
CA GLU A 262 -16.93 -35.92 -0.32
C GLU A 262 -18.31 -35.57 0.25
N TYR A 263 -18.42 -34.56 1.11
CA TYR A 263 -19.69 -34.12 1.67
C TYR A 263 -20.66 -33.69 0.57
N ARG A 264 -20.21 -32.85 -0.37
CA ARG A 264 -21.02 -32.41 -1.52
C ARG A 264 -21.43 -33.52 -2.48
N TYR A 265 -20.58 -34.51 -2.70
CA TYR A 265 -20.93 -35.65 -3.55
C TYR A 265 -21.94 -36.61 -2.87
N LYS A 266 -21.93 -36.74 -1.54
CA LYS A 266 -22.90 -37.54 -0.82
C LYS A 266 -24.33 -36.98 -0.93
N ASP A 267 -24.48 -35.66 -0.95
CA ASP A 267 -25.80 -35.01 -1.11
C ASP A 267 -26.37 -35.14 -2.53
N ILE A 268 -25.52 -35.36 -3.53
CA ILE A 268 -25.99 -35.56 -4.91
C ILE A 268 -26.48 -36.98 -5.18
N TYR A 269 -26.06 -37.96 -4.38
CA TYR A 269 -26.43 -39.39 -4.52
C TYR A 269 -27.45 -39.89 -3.52
N ASN A 270 -27.98 -39.05 -2.64
CA ASN A 270 -29.08 -39.35 -1.74
C ASN A 270 -30.32 -38.51 -2.13
N PRO A 271 -31.24 -39.01 -3.00
CA PRO A 271 -32.49 -38.33 -3.34
C PRO A 271 -33.48 -38.39 -2.16
#